data_e59b54d0cab1b8bb263e6b1ef0b1819d
#
_entry.id   e59b54d0cab1b8bb263e6b1ef0b1819d
#
_cell.length_a   1.000
_cell.length_b   1.000
_cell.length_c   1.000
_cell.angle_alpha   90.00
_cell.angle_beta   90.00
_cell.angle_gamma   90.00
#
_symmetry.space_group_name_H-M   'P 1'
#
loop_
_entity.id
_entity.type
_entity.pdbx_description
1 polymer ?
#
loop_
_entity_poly.entity_id
_entity_poly.type
_entity_poly.pdbx_seq_one_letter_code
_entity_poly.pdbx_strand_id
1 'polypeptide(L)'
;MLIATGRLTQGMLAGRIALVTGAGGGIGYEACRSLIWLGARTIIAEINKKNGQESAARLNEEFGADSAFFIHSDVGDEKSIQRLAKEALRHYGKVDIVINNATIASLGAVKDVPISDWDASYRVNLRGPVLLARAFVPAMLARKHGVFMCVSSLGTAFMGAYEAMKAAQVHLGTTLDAELENSGVYAFTIGPGFVPTETALSATPKLAAMMGIPMDQLRQILKANTISVEAAGAGFAAAVALADQFHGQETASVGALVSAGIELPADGGTSQATYTDEDCRQILEMTRKVRAVLVEQTGGWKKRSVFEQQWLIRSFKKYAGMTVEAWLDTLDRLEKAADSHSSEDLAGVNAPVKALADYHGFMYETGKGFIKDPVEREKNLAIVRGWQDEAEQLSRLLKK
;
A
#
# COMPACT_ATOMS: atom_id res chain seq x y z
N MET A 1 -3.75 19.37 10.81
CA MET A 1 -4.05 17.98 10.43
C MET A 1 -3.82 17.82 8.94
N LEU A 2 -2.92 16.92 8.55
CA LEU A 2 -2.46 16.76 7.18
C LEU A 2 -3.59 16.36 6.20
N ILE A 3 -4.50 15.46 6.61
CA ILE A 3 -5.63 15.02 5.76
C ILE A 3 -6.51 16.17 5.26
N ALA A 4 -6.52 17.31 5.95
CA ALA A 4 -7.32 18.49 5.62
C ALA A 4 -6.69 19.38 4.54
N THR A 5 -5.46 19.11 4.12
CA THR A 5 -4.73 19.97 3.17
C THR A 5 -4.95 19.59 1.70
N GLY A 6 -5.59 18.45 1.44
CA GLY A 6 -5.83 17.94 0.09
C GLY A 6 -7.24 18.18 -0.44
N ARG A 7 -7.64 17.31 -1.40
CA ARG A 7 -8.95 17.39 -2.08
C ARG A 7 -10.07 16.62 -1.37
N LEU A 8 -9.73 15.85 -0.31
CA LEU A 8 -10.74 15.16 0.47
C LEU A 8 -11.53 16.14 1.33
N THR A 9 -12.83 15.95 1.42
CA THR A 9 -13.70 16.86 2.14
C THR A 9 -14.15 16.29 3.49
N GLN A 10 -14.25 17.16 4.48
CA GLN A 10 -14.83 16.79 5.76
C GLN A 10 -16.25 16.24 5.56
N GLY A 11 -16.55 15.13 6.23
CA GLY A 11 -17.84 14.46 6.10
C GLY A 11 -17.94 13.46 4.93
N MET A 12 -16.91 13.27 4.09
CA MET A 12 -16.90 12.32 2.98
C MET A 12 -17.21 10.87 3.42
N LEU A 13 -16.83 10.51 4.65
CA LEU A 13 -17.13 9.22 5.29
C LEU A 13 -18.25 9.33 6.35
N ALA A 14 -19.14 10.35 6.26
CA ALA A 14 -20.21 10.52 7.21
C ALA A 14 -21.09 9.27 7.33
N GLY A 15 -21.40 8.90 8.57
CA GLY A 15 -22.20 7.70 8.88
C GLY A 15 -21.46 6.37 8.70
N ARG A 16 -20.16 6.35 8.34
CA ARG A 16 -19.34 5.14 8.29
C ARG A 16 -18.77 4.80 9.66
N ILE A 17 -18.64 3.52 9.93
CA ILE A 17 -18.01 2.98 11.13
C ILE A 17 -16.71 2.28 10.71
N ALA A 18 -15.59 2.78 11.21
CA ALA A 18 -14.26 2.24 10.93
C ALA A 18 -13.69 1.53 12.16
N LEU A 19 -13.24 0.30 12.00
CA LEU A 19 -12.52 -0.46 13.00
C LEU A 19 -11.04 -0.48 12.64
N VAL A 20 -10.19 0.00 13.57
CA VAL A 20 -8.74 0.02 13.40
C VAL A 20 -8.09 -0.79 14.51
N THR A 21 -7.33 -1.83 14.13
CA THR A 21 -6.61 -2.65 15.10
C THR A 21 -5.24 -2.05 15.42
N GLY A 22 -4.78 -2.19 16.67
CA GLY A 22 -3.51 -1.59 17.11
C GLY A 22 -3.53 -0.05 17.09
N ALA A 23 -4.68 0.55 17.40
CA ALA A 23 -4.88 1.99 17.34
C ALA A 23 -4.71 2.69 18.72
N GLY A 24 -4.07 2.01 19.67
CA GLY A 24 -3.69 2.60 20.95
C GLY A 24 -2.53 3.62 20.85
N GLY A 25 -2.07 3.93 19.65
CA GLY A 25 -1.01 4.89 19.36
C GLY A 25 -0.50 4.79 17.93
N GLY A 26 0.54 5.55 17.61
CA GLY A 26 1.25 5.47 16.34
C GLY A 26 0.35 5.67 15.13
N ILE A 27 0.63 4.91 14.07
CA ILE A 27 -0.07 5.04 12.77
C ILE A 27 -1.57 4.76 12.92
N GLY A 28 -1.94 3.74 13.71
CA GLY A 28 -3.35 3.40 13.93
C GLY A 28 -4.16 4.52 14.57
N TYR A 29 -3.58 5.24 15.54
CA TYR A 29 -4.19 6.41 16.16
C TYR A 29 -4.39 7.54 15.14
N GLU A 30 -3.37 7.89 14.35
CA GLU A 30 -3.46 8.95 13.34
C GLU A 30 -4.40 8.56 12.17
N ALA A 31 -4.51 7.25 11.86
CA ALA A 31 -5.53 6.77 10.94
C ALA A 31 -6.95 7.01 11.49
N CYS A 32 -7.21 6.66 12.76
CA CYS A 32 -8.48 6.98 13.41
C CYS A 32 -8.77 8.48 13.38
N ARG A 33 -7.78 9.30 13.73
CA ARG A 33 -7.89 10.76 13.76
C ARG A 33 -8.29 11.33 12.39
N SER A 34 -7.66 10.86 11.34
CA SER A 34 -7.94 11.26 9.95
C SER A 34 -9.29 10.75 9.45
N LEU A 35 -9.68 9.51 9.80
CA LEU A 35 -10.99 8.96 9.47
C LEU A 35 -12.14 9.73 10.16
N ILE A 36 -11.95 10.15 11.41
CA ILE A 36 -12.93 10.96 12.14
C ILE A 36 -13.09 12.32 11.47
N TRP A 37 -11.99 12.96 11.08
CA TRP A 37 -12.06 14.22 10.34
C TRP A 37 -12.85 14.07 9.03
N LEU A 38 -12.70 12.92 8.34
CA LEU A 38 -13.51 12.59 7.16
C LEU A 38 -14.98 12.25 7.49
N GLY A 39 -15.37 12.23 8.76
CA GLY A 39 -16.75 12.04 9.21
C GLY A 39 -17.11 10.62 9.64
N ALA A 40 -16.15 9.68 9.67
CA ALA A 40 -16.40 8.35 10.23
C ALA A 40 -16.39 8.38 11.76
N ARG A 41 -17.08 7.41 12.40
CA ARG A 41 -16.82 7.03 13.79
C ARG A 41 -15.84 5.89 13.83
N THR A 42 -14.97 5.85 14.83
CA THR A 42 -13.91 4.83 14.88
C THR A 42 -14.04 3.90 16.08
N ILE A 43 -13.71 2.63 15.85
CA ILE A 43 -13.52 1.62 16.89
C ILE A 43 -12.03 1.38 17.02
N ILE A 44 -11.48 1.68 18.18
CA ILE A 44 -10.09 1.40 18.55
C ILE A 44 -10.05 -0.01 19.13
N ALA A 45 -9.57 -1.00 18.35
CA ALA A 45 -9.34 -2.35 18.82
C ALA A 45 -7.87 -2.49 19.24
N GLU A 46 -7.60 -2.56 20.55
CA GLU A 46 -6.25 -2.51 21.11
C GLU A 46 -6.08 -3.52 22.25
N ILE A 47 -4.92 -4.19 22.30
CA ILE A 47 -4.57 -5.16 23.32
C ILE A 47 -4.15 -4.49 24.63
N ASN A 48 -3.52 -3.32 24.55
CA ASN A 48 -3.17 -2.53 25.71
C ASN A 48 -4.37 -1.66 26.11
N LYS A 49 -5.03 -2.05 27.21
CA LYS A 49 -6.24 -1.34 27.70
C LYS A 49 -6.00 0.14 27.97
N LYS A 50 -4.85 0.49 28.58
CA LYS A 50 -4.53 1.87 28.91
C LYS A 50 -4.40 2.71 27.65
N ASN A 51 -3.55 2.26 26.72
CA ASN A 51 -3.32 2.97 25.47
C ASN A 51 -4.62 3.13 24.64
N GLY A 52 -5.43 2.08 24.56
CA GLY A 52 -6.69 2.12 23.83
C GLY A 52 -7.71 3.09 24.44
N GLN A 53 -7.83 3.14 25.77
CA GLN A 53 -8.69 4.07 26.49
C GLN A 53 -8.21 5.51 26.33
N GLU A 54 -6.91 5.77 26.50
CA GLU A 54 -6.33 7.10 26.33
C GLU A 54 -6.48 7.63 24.90
N SER A 55 -6.27 6.75 23.88
CA SER A 55 -6.48 7.10 22.48
C SER A 55 -7.93 7.47 22.18
N ALA A 56 -8.90 6.69 22.66
CA ALA A 56 -10.32 7.01 22.51
C ALA A 56 -10.69 8.32 23.21
N ALA A 57 -10.20 8.56 24.42
CA ALA A 57 -10.46 9.78 25.18
C ALA A 57 -9.93 11.03 24.45
N ARG A 58 -8.69 10.98 23.94
CA ARG A 58 -8.07 12.07 23.17
C ARG A 58 -8.83 12.39 21.88
N LEU A 59 -9.27 11.37 21.15
CA LEU A 59 -10.06 11.58 19.93
C LEU A 59 -11.44 12.14 20.24
N ASN A 60 -12.08 11.72 21.32
CA ASN A 60 -13.36 12.28 21.76
C ASN A 60 -13.22 13.72 22.30
N GLU A 61 -12.09 14.07 22.90
CA GLU A 61 -11.79 15.44 23.28
C GLU A 61 -11.59 16.35 22.06
N GLU A 62 -10.88 15.85 21.02
CA GLU A 62 -10.58 16.63 19.80
C GLU A 62 -11.81 16.80 18.89
N PHE A 63 -12.67 15.78 18.74
CA PHE A 63 -13.75 15.74 17.74
C PHE A 63 -15.16 15.68 18.30
N GLY A 64 -15.29 15.59 19.61
CA GLY A 64 -16.58 15.45 20.28
C GLY A 64 -16.88 14.01 20.71
N ALA A 65 -17.79 13.88 21.66
CA ALA A 65 -18.20 12.59 22.23
C ALA A 65 -18.68 11.62 21.13
N ASP A 66 -18.42 10.32 21.34
CA ASP A 66 -18.78 9.23 20.43
C ASP A 66 -18.06 9.23 19.07
N SER A 67 -17.02 10.05 18.89
CA SER A 67 -16.16 9.97 17.70
C SER A 67 -15.30 8.72 17.68
N ALA A 68 -14.86 8.24 18.85
CA ALA A 68 -14.07 7.02 19.03
C ALA A 68 -14.58 6.17 20.19
N PHE A 69 -14.59 4.85 19.98
CA PHE A 69 -14.97 3.85 20.99
C PHE A 69 -13.90 2.78 21.13
N PHE A 70 -13.44 2.54 22.34
CA PHE A 70 -12.41 1.54 22.61
C PHE A 70 -13.02 0.15 22.91
N ILE A 71 -12.46 -0.88 22.26
CA ILE A 71 -12.73 -2.28 22.59
C ILE A 71 -11.40 -3.00 22.81
N HIS A 72 -11.22 -3.59 23.99
CA HIS A 72 -10.04 -4.41 24.28
C HIS A 72 -10.04 -5.68 23.42
N SER A 73 -8.99 -5.87 22.62
CA SER A 73 -8.92 -6.97 21.67
C SER A 73 -7.49 -7.45 21.40
N ASP A 74 -7.29 -8.78 21.49
CA ASP A 74 -6.12 -9.48 20.93
C ASP A 74 -6.50 -10.04 19.56
N VAL A 75 -5.90 -9.54 18.49
CA VAL A 75 -6.16 -10.01 17.11
C VAL A 75 -5.66 -11.44 16.89
N GLY A 76 -4.71 -11.93 17.69
CA GLY A 76 -4.22 -13.28 17.64
C GLY A 76 -5.14 -14.31 18.32
N ASP A 77 -6.19 -13.88 19.04
CA ASP A 77 -7.16 -14.76 19.73
C ASP A 77 -8.53 -14.71 19.03
N GLU A 78 -8.98 -15.85 18.54
CA GLU A 78 -10.25 -16.00 17.85
C GLU A 78 -11.46 -15.61 18.72
N LYS A 79 -11.45 -16.00 20.01
CA LYS A 79 -12.52 -15.62 20.93
C LYS A 79 -12.54 -14.12 21.17
N SER A 80 -11.38 -13.49 21.19
CA SER A 80 -11.27 -12.03 21.30
C SER A 80 -11.85 -11.32 20.08
N ILE A 81 -11.58 -11.80 18.86
CA ILE A 81 -12.18 -11.26 17.63
C ILE A 81 -13.70 -11.46 17.60
N GLN A 82 -14.20 -12.62 18.05
CA GLN A 82 -15.65 -12.83 18.15
C GLN A 82 -16.31 -11.85 19.14
N ARG A 83 -15.68 -11.56 20.29
CA ARG A 83 -16.16 -10.55 21.23
C ARG A 83 -16.09 -9.15 20.63
N LEU A 84 -14.98 -8.81 19.96
CA LEU A 84 -14.81 -7.54 19.25
C LEU A 84 -15.95 -7.31 18.26
N ALA A 85 -16.24 -8.29 17.40
CA ALA A 85 -17.31 -8.18 16.41
C ALA A 85 -18.68 -8.01 17.08
N LYS A 86 -18.98 -8.80 18.12
CA LYS A 86 -20.23 -8.70 18.87
C LYS A 86 -20.41 -7.31 19.53
N GLU A 87 -19.37 -6.78 20.15
CA GLU A 87 -19.42 -5.48 20.81
C GLU A 87 -19.52 -4.33 19.80
N ALA A 88 -18.77 -4.40 18.69
CA ALA A 88 -18.83 -3.41 17.61
C ALA A 88 -20.24 -3.34 17.00
N LEU A 89 -20.81 -4.50 16.67
CA LEU A 89 -22.17 -4.56 16.11
C LEU A 89 -23.24 -4.16 17.13
N ARG A 90 -23.08 -4.48 18.42
CA ARG A 90 -24.01 -4.03 19.45
C ARG A 90 -24.00 -2.51 19.61
N HIS A 91 -22.83 -1.87 19.50
CA HIS A 91 -22.67 -0.43 19.72
C HIS A 91 -23.12 0.41 18.51
N TYR A 92 -22.70 -0.01 17.31
CA TYR A 92 -22.91 0.78 16.08
C TYR A 92 -23.85 0.13 15.06
N GLY A 93 -24.27 -1.12 15.25
CA GLY A 93 -25.12 -1.86 14.31
C GLY A 93 -24.40 -2.35 13.06
N LYS A 94 -23.22 -1.82 12.76
CA LYS A 94 -22.43 -2.15 11.56
C LYS A 94 -20.96 -1.81 11.75
N VAL A 95 -20.11 -2.37 10.87
CA VAL A 95 -18.73 -1.92 10.61
C VAL A 95 -18.57 -1.84 9.09
N ASP A 96 -18.21 -0.68 8.58
CA ASP A 96 -18.08 -0.42 7.14
C ASP A 96 -16.63 -0.49 6.67
N ILE A 97 -15.67 -0.22 7.56
CA ILE A 97 -14.24 -0.16 7.26
C ILE A 97 -13.49 -0.98 8.32
N VAL A 98 -12.60 -1.86 7.87
CA VAL A 98 -11.67 -2.59 8.75
C VAL A 98 -10.25 -2.29 8.30
N ILE A 99 -9.42 -1.72 9.19
CA ILE A 99 -7.99 -1.53 8.99
C ILE A 99 -7.25 -2.49 9.90
N ASN A 100 -6.65 -3.54 9.32
CA ASN A 100 -5.78 -4.46 10.01
C ASN A 100 -4.38 -3.86 10.13
N ASN A 101 -4.16 -3.05 11.18
CA ASN A 101 -2.90 -2.38 11.46
C ASN A 101 -2.10 -3.04 12.59
N ALA A 102 -2.75 -3.72 13.53
CA ALA A 102 -2.07 -4.42 14.63
C ALA A 102 -1.01 -5.40 14.12
N THR A 103 0.18 -5.34 14.71
CA THR A 103 1.32 -6.18 14.30
C THR A 103 2.29 -6.41 15.45
N ILE A 104 3.05 -7.50 15.35
CA ILE A 104 4.25 -7.73 16.17
C ILE A 104 5.45 -7.91 15.23
N ALA A 105 6.62 -7.43 15.65
CA ALA A 105 7.84 -7.48 14.88
C ALA A 105 8.83 -8.47 15.50
N SER A 106 8.91 -9.67 14.95
CA SER A 106 9.93 -10.67 15.31
C SER A 106 11.07 -10.59 14.31
N LEU A 107 12.10 -9.81 14.64
CA LEU A 107 13.25 -9.54 13.77
C LEU A 107 14.38 -10.53 13.99
N GLY A 108 15.02 -10.96 12.91
CA GLY A 108 16.17 -11.85 12.92
C GLY A 108 16.41 -12.46 11.56
N ALA A 109 17.57 -13.11 11.35
CA ALA A 109 17.77 -13.94 10.17
C ALA A 109 16.80 -15.13 10.20
N VAL A 110 16.28 -15.51 9.05
CA VAL A 110 15.26 -16.57 8.92
C VAL A 110 15.67 -17.86 9.65
N LYS A 111 16.96 -18.23 9.57
CA LYS A 111 17.51 -19.43 10.22
C LYS A 111 17.67 -19.34 11.74
N ASP A 112 17.60 -18.14 12.30
CA ASP A 112 17.90 -17.88 13.73
C ASP A 112 16.69 -17.43 14.55
N VAL A 113 15.59 -16.99 13.88
CA VAL A 113 14.35 -16.62 14.59
C VAL A 113 13.73 -17.87 15.21
N PRO A 114 13.46 -17.88 16.53
CA PRO A 114 12.82 -19.02 17.20
C PRO A 114 11.48 -19.37 16.57
N ILE A 115 11.15 -20.67 16.53
CA ILE A 115 9.85 -21.14 16.01
C ILE A 115 8.68 -20.53 16.76
N SER A 116 8.80 -20.33 18.07
CA SER A 116 7.80 -19.64 18.89
C SER A 116 7.48 -18.22 18.40
N ASP A 117 8.47 -17.52 17.86
CA ASP A 117 8.32 -16.18 17.31
C ASP A 117 7.66 -16.23 15.91
N TRP A 118 7.96 -17.28 15.12
CA TRP A 118 7.23 -17.58 13.89
C TRP A 118 5.75 -17.85 14.16
N ASP A 119 5.45 -18.68 15.17
CA ASP A 119 4.07 -19.00 15.58
C ASP A 119 3.33 -17.74 16.08
N ALA A 120 4.00 -16.91 16.87
CA ALA A 120 3.43 -15.66 17.35
C ALA A 120 3.17 -14.68 16.18
N SER A 121 4.15 -14.55 15.27
CA SER A 121 4.01 -13.71 14.07
C SER A 121 2.90 -14.21 13.16
N TYR A 122 2.80 -15.51 12.90
CA TYR A 122 1.69 -16.10 12.16
C TYR A 122 0.34 -15.77 12.82
N ARG A 123 0.24 -15.98 14.13
CA ARG A 123 -1.01 -15.79 14.87
C ARG A 123 -1.52 -14.35 14.79
N VAL A 124 -0.64 -13.37 14.95
CA VAL A 124 -0.99 -11.93 14.95
C VAL A 124 -1.04 -11.37 13.54
N ASN A 125 0.05 -11.57 12.77
CA ASN A 125 0.25 -10.85 11.51
C ASN A 125 -0.42 -11.52 10.30
N LEU A 126 -0.85 -12.79 10.38
CA LEU A 126 -1.53 -13.46 9.27
C LEU A 126 -2.88 -14.06 9.66
N ARG A 127 -2.94 -14.88 10.71
CA ARG A 127 -4.21 -15.46 11.15
C ARG A 127 -5.18 -14.39 11.65
N GLY A 128 -4.67 -13.33 12.32
CA GLY A 128 -5.46 -12.19 12.78
C GLY A 128 -6.29 -11.52 11.68
N PRO A 129 -5.69 -11.03 10.59
CA PRO A 129 -6.44 -10.47 9.46
C PRO A 129 -7.44 -11.46 8.83
N VAL A 130 -7.13 -12.75 8.77
CA VAL A 130 -8.11 -13.78 8.33
C VAL A 130 -9.31 -13.85 9.27
N LEU A 131 -9.09 -13.82 10.57
CA LEU A 131 -10.17 -13.81 11.56
C LEU A 131 -11.03 -12.54 11.47
N LEU A 132 -10.41 -11.39 11.24
CA LEU A 132 -11.13 -10.13 11.02
C LEU A 132 -11.95 -10.18 9.74
N ALA A 133 -11.40 -10.67 8.63
CA ALA A 133 -12.13 -10.82 7.37
C ALA A 133 -13.37 -11.72 7.56
N ARG A 134 -13.20 -12.88 8.21
CA ARG A 134 -14.31 -13.81 8.54
C ARG A 134 -15.38 -13.17 9.41
N ALA A 135 -15.00 -12.27 10.32
CA ALA A 135 -15.93 -11.65 11.25
C ALA A 135 -16.74 -10.49 10.62
N PHE A 136 -16.16 -9.75 9.68
CA PHE A 136 -16.75 -8.50 9.21
C PHE A 136 -17.16 -8.50 7.73
N VAL A 137 -16.43 -9.19 6.86
CA VAL A 137 -16.71 -9.20 5.41
C VAL A 137 -18.10 -9.74 5.04
N PRO A 138 -18.62 -10.81 5.67
CA PRO A 138 -19.98 -11.30 5.36
C PRO A 138 -21.07 -10.24 5.55
N ALA A 139 -20.97 -9.41 6.60
CA ALA A 139 -21.91 -8.34 6.85
C ALA A 139 -21.71 -7.15 5.87
N MET A 140 -20.49 -6.88 5.40
CA MET A 140 -20.21 -5.90 4.34
C MET A 140 -20.82 -6.36 3.02
N LEU A 141 -20.65 -7.62 2.64
CA LEU A 141 -21.25 -8.23 1.44
C LEU A 141 -22.78 -8.13 1.45
N ALA A 142 -23.43 -8.42 2.58
CA ALA A 142 -24.88 -8.32 2.70
C ALA A 142 -25.39 -6.88 2.47
N ARG A 143 -24.59 -5.86 2.79
CA ARG A 143 -24.88 -4.45 2.55
C ARG A 143 -24.35 -3.92 1.23
N LYS A 144 -23.60 -4.73 0.47
CA LYS A 144 -22.92 -4.35 -0.78
C LYS A 144 -22.03 -3.10 -0.60
N HIS A 145 -21.40 -2.99 0.56
CA HIS A 145 -20.55 -1.86 0.89
C HIS A 145 -19.58 -2.22 2.02
N GLY A 146 -18.30 -1.94 1.79
CA GLY A 146 -17.27 -2.12 2.80
C GLY A 146 -15.86 -1.93 2.26
N VAL A 147 -14.90 -1.72 3.17
CA VAL A 147 -13.47 -1.65 2.89
C VAL A 147 -12.71 -2.53 3.88
N PHE A 148 -11.89 -3.44 3.38
CA PHE A 148 -10.98 -4.26 4.17
C PHE A 148 -9.53 -3.97 3.76
N MET A 149 -8.78 -3.33 4.63
CA MET A 149 -7.41 -2.91 4.36
C MET A 149 -6.42 -3.61 5.28
N CYS A 150 -5.40 -4.26 4.71
CA CYS A 150 -4.25 -4.79 5.44
C CYS A 150 -3.06 -3.82 5.34
N VAL A 151 -2.20 -3.84 6.35
CA VAL A 151 -0.96 -3.04 6.35
C VAL A 151 0.23 -3.94 6.05
N SER A 152 0.90 -3.70 4.91
CA SER A 152 2.11 -4.39 4.47
C SER A 152 3.40 -3.78 5.06
N SER A 153 4.53 -4.17 4.52
CA SER A 153 5.87 -3.70 4.90
C SER A 153 6.77 -3.60 3.66
N LEU A 154 7.78 -2.75 3.75
CA LEU A 154 8.85 -2.65 2.74
C LEU A 154 9.98 -3.63 3.07
N GLY A 155 9.86 -4.87 2.76
CA GLY A 155 10.78 -5.94 3.12
C GLY A 155 12.27 -5.62 3.04
N THR A 156 13.01 -6.08 4.04
CA THR A 156 14.48 -6.07 4.01
C THR A 156 15.02 -7.33 4.69
N ALA A 157 16.33 -7.59 4.51
CA ALA A 157 17.01 -8.68 5.21
C ALA A 157 16.86 -8.55 6.74
N PHE A 158 16.86 -9.66 7.44
CA PHE A 158 16.74 -9.76 8.90
C PHE A 158 15.40 -9.33 9.51
N MET A 159 14.37 -9.19 8.67
CA MET A 159 13.00 -8.97 9.14
C MET A 159 12.25 -10.27 9.48
N GLY A 160 12.88 -11.44 9.26
CA GLY A 160 12.46 -12.78 9.73
C GLY A 160 11.00 -13.11 9.48
N ALA A 161 10.36 -13.59 10.54
CA ALA A 161 8.94 -13.98 10.52
C ALA A 161 7.99 -12.80 10.24
N TYR A 162 8.35 -11.58 10.63
CA TYR A 162 7.54 -10.39 10.39
C TYR A 162 7.30 -10.19 8.90
N GLU A 163 8.37 -10.11 8.10
CA GLU A 163 8.26 -9.81 6.68
C GLU A 163 7.55 -10.91 5.89
N ALA A 164 7.81 -12.17 6.22
CA ALA A 164 7.12 -13.30 5.58
C ALA A 164 5.59 -13.21 5.77
N MET A 165 5.13 -12.83 6.96
CA MET A 165 3.70 -12.67 7.23
C MET A 165 3.13 -11.39 6.60
N LYS A 166 3.93 -10.32 6.49
CA LYS A 166 3.52 -9.09 5.79
C LYS A 166 3.38 -9.32 4.28
N ALA A 167 4.29 -10.04 3.65
CA ALA A 167 4.16 -10.47 2.25
C ALA A 167 2.91 -11.34 2.03
N ALA A 168 2.62 -12.25 2.97
CA ALA A 168 1.39 -13.05 2.91
C ALA A 168 0.11 -12.20 3.04
N GLN A 169 0.13 -11.10 3.79
CA GLN A 169 -1.00 -10.15 3.84
C GLN A 169 -1.27 -9.46 2.50
N VAL A 170 -0.24 -9.18 1.69
CA VAL A 170 -0.41 -8.63 0.34
C VAL A 170 -1.23 -9.60 -0.50
N HIS A 171 -0.84 -10.89 -0.50
CA HIS A 171 -1.59 -11.91 -1.23
C HIS A 171 -2.99 -12.15 -0.65
N LEU A 172 -3.17 -12.07 0.66
CA LEU A 172 -4.49 -12.14 1.29
C LEU A 172 -5.39 -11.01 0.78
N GLY A 173 -4.89 -9.77 0.71
CA GLY A 173 -5.63 -8.62 0.21
C GLY A 173 -6.06 -8.79 -1.26
N THR A 174 -5.14 -9.20 -2.14
CA THR A 174 -5.46 -9.43 -3.56
C THR A 174 -6.39 -10.62 -3.79
N THR A 175 -6.26 -11.70 -3.01
CA THR A 175 -7.16 -12.86 -3.09
C THR A 175 -8.56 -12.48 -2.63
N LEU A 176 -8.65 -11.80 -1.49
CA LEU A 176 -9.94 -11.37 -0.95
C LEU A 176 -10.65 -10.41 -1.91
N ASP A 177 -9.94 -9.44 -2.53
CA ASP A 177 -10.54 -8.54 -3.50
C ASP A 177 -11.09 -9.27 -4.73
N ALA A 178 -10.35 -10.26 -5.23
CA ALA A 178 -10.80 -11.08 -6.36
C ALA A 178 -12.08 -11.89 -6.01
N GLU A 179 -12.21 -12.37 -4.77
CA GLU A 179 -13.43 -13.04 -4.27
C GLU A 179 -14.61 -12.05 -4.11
N LEU A 180 -14.30 -10.76 -3.92
CA LEU A 180 -15.28 -9.69 -3.70
C LEU A 180 -15.64 -8.94 -4.98
N GLU A 181 -15.22 -9.41 -6.15
CA GLU A 181 -15.45 -8.74 -7.43
C GLU A 181 -16.94 -8.40 -7.63
N ASN A 182 -17.24 -7.15 -8.02
CA ASN A 182 -18.59 -6.62 -8.26
C ASN A 182 -19.54 -6.62 -7.04
N SER A 183 -19.01 -6.83 -5.83
CA SER A 183 -19.84 -6.88 -4.60
C SER A 183 -20.11 -5.50 -3.97
N GLY A 184 -19.34 -4.46 -4.35
CA GLY A 184 -19.31 -3.17 -3.67
C GLY A 184 -18.47 -3.18 -2.37
N VAL A 185 -17.72 -4.26 -2.12
CA VAL A 185 -16.74 -4.35 -1.03
C VAL A 185 -15.35 -4.39 -1.64
N TYR A 186 -14.44 -3.58 -1.13
CA TYR A 186 -13.08 -3.42 -1.62
C TYR A 186 -12.07 -4.00 -0.62
N ALA A 187 -11.09 -4.73 -1.11
CA ALA A 187 -9.97 -5.19 -0.31
C ALA A 187 -8.63 -4.80 -0.96
N PHE A 188 -7.68 -4.33 -0.16
CA PHE A 188 -6.35 -3.94 -0.62
C PHE A 188 -5.35 -3.91 0.52
N THR A 189 -4.09 -3.64 0.17
CA THR A 189 -3.00 -3.56 1.13
C THR A 189 -2.26 -2.24 0.99
N ILE A 190 -1.79 -1.68 2.11
CA ILE A 190 -1.05 -0.42 2.12
C ILE A 190 0.27 -0.56 2.88
N GLY A 191 1.36 -0.11 2.26
CA GLY A 191 2.66 0.04 2.88
C GLY A 191 2.81 1.44 3.49
N PRO A 192 3.06 1.56 4.81
CA PRO A 192 3.18 2.87 5.45
C PRO A 192 4.46 3.63 5.09
N GLY A 193 5.47 2.96 4.53
CA GLY A 193 6.83 3.48 4.48
C GLY A 193 7.58 3.22 5.80
N PHE A 194 8.75 3.82 5.98
CA PHE A 194 9.42 3.81 7.28
C PHE A 194 8.83 4.92 8.15
N VAL A 195 8.17 4.52 9.22
CA VAL A 195 7.54 5.45 10.17
C VAL A 195 8.25 5.33 11.51
N PRO A 196 8.84 6.42 12.05
CA PRO A 196 9.62 6.39 13.27
C PRO A 196 8.71 6.28 14.52
N THR A 197 7.95 5.20 14.62
CA THR A 197 7.19 4.83 15.81
C THR A 197 8.15 4.33 16.90
N GLU A 198 7.72 4.30 18.17
CA GLU A 198 8.49 3.76 19.26
C GLU A 198 8.97 2.32 18.98
N THR A 199 8.09 1.49 18.43
CA THR A 199 8.41 0.11 18.03
C THR A 199 9.48 0.06 16.94
N ALA A 200 9.38 0.89 15.89
CA ALA A 200 10.36 0.93 14.81
C ALA A 200 11.72 1.45 15.31
N LEU A 201 11.72 2.52 16.11
CA LEU A 201 12.92 3.10 16.65
C LEU A 201 13.66 2.15 17.61
N SER A 202 12.94 1.41 18.45
CA SER A 202 13.52 0.40 19.34
C SER A 202 14.11 -0.81 18.59
N ALA A 203 13.58 -1.15 17.43
CA ALA A 203 14.05 -2.26 16.59
C ALA A 203 15.27 -1.88 15.73
N THR A 204 15.44 -0.60 15.39
CA THR A 204 16.48 -0.12 14.45
C THR A 204 17.92 -0.48 14.87
N PRO A 205 18.35 -0.34 16.16
CA PRO A 205 19.71 -0.71 16.57
C PRO A 205 20.00 -2.21 16.38
N LYS A 206 19.02 -3.06 16.68
CA LYS A 206 19.14 -4.51 16.48
C LYS A 206 19.27 -4.84 14.99
N LEU A 207 18.52 -4.17 14.14
CA LEU A 207 18.58 -4.36 12.68
C LEU A 207 19.95 -3.94 12.12
N ALA A 208 20.49 -2.77 12.54
CA ALA A 208 21.82 -2.31 12.13
C ALA A 208 22.91 -3.32 12.50
N ALA A 209 22.87 -3.84 13.73
CA ALA A 209 23.82 -4.84 14.21
C ALA A 209 23.76 -6.13 13.40
N MET A 210 22.55 -6.62 13.08
CA MET A 210 22.36 -7.83 12.26
C MET A 210 22.82 -7.64 10.80
N MET A 211 22.64 -6.43 10.25
CA MET A 211 23.11 -6.08 8.90
C MET A 211 24.63 -5.84 8.85
N GLY A 212 25.29 -5.72 9.99
CA GLY A 212 26.73 -5.42 10.08
C GLY A 212 27.08 -4.01 9.58
N ILE A 213 26.16 -3.06 9.67
CA ILE A 213 26.36 -1.67 9.22
C ILE A 213 26.28 -0.67 10.38
N PRO A 214 26.97 0.48 10.30
CA PRO A 214 26.84 1.55 11.28
C PRO A 214 25.41 2.10 11.34
N MET A 215 24.98 2.52 12.54
CA MET A 215 23.65 3.11 12.74
C MET A 215 23.37 4.31 11.82
N ASP A 216 24.37 5.15 11.57
CA ASP A 216 24.20 6.32 10.72
C ASP A 216 23.99 5.94 9.25
N GLN A 217 24.62 4.85 8.79
CA GLN A 217 24.36 4.29 7.46
C GLN A 217 22.93 3.76 7.37
N LEU A 218 22.44 3.02 8.36
CA LEU A 218 21.06 2.55 8.38
C LEU A 218 20.07 3.72 8.41
N ARG A 219 20.34 4.77 9.20
CA ARG A 219 19.52 5.99 9.22
C ARG A 219 19.45 6.67 7.86
N GLN A 220 20.54 6.73 7.10
CA GLN A 220 20.56 7.28 5.75
C GLN A 220 19.70 6.43 4.79
N ILE A 221 19.81 5.09 4.86
CA ILE A 221 19.00 4.18 4.06
C ILE A 221 17.49 4.38 4.36
N LEU A 222 17.14 4.47 5.64
CA LEU A 222 15.74 4.63 6.06
C LEU A 222 15.18 6.02 5.71
N LYS A 223 16.04 7.06 5.74
CA LYS A 223 15.62 8.47 5.55
C LYS A 223 14.88 8.69 4.24
N ALA A 224 15.30 8.05 3.16
CA ALA A 224 14.66 8.18 1.84
C ALA A 224 13.18 7.73 1.81
N ASN A 225 12.77 6.85 2.73
CA ASN A 225 11.41 6.30 2.82
C ASN A 225 10.72 6.68 4.14
N THR A 226 11.30 7.65 4.89
CA THR A 226 10.74 8.06 6.18
C THR A 226 9.61 9.05 5.97
N ILE A 227 8.46 8.75 6.55
CA ILE A 227 7.33 9.68 6.65
C ILE A 227 6.89 9.84 8.10
N SER A 228 6.22 10.94 8.42
CA SER A 228 5.70 11.15 9.77
C SER A 228 4.58 10.16 10.12
N VAL A 229 4.35 9.96 11.42
CA VAL A 229 3.24 9.12 11.91
C VAL A 229 1.90 9.66 11.42
N GLU A 230 1.74 11.00 11.43
CA GLU A 230 0.56 11.66 10.89
C GLU A 230 0.38 11.40 9.40
N ALA A 231 1.46 11.53 8.61
CA ALA A 231 1.39 11.26 7.16
C ALA A 231 1.02 9.81 6.84
N ALA A 232 1.57 8.85 7.60
CA ALA A 232 1.20 7.45 7.44
C ALA A 232 -0.27 7.19 7.74
N GLY A 233 -0.79 7.72 8.85
CA GLY A 233 -2.20 7.58 9.23
C GLY A 233 -3.15 8.32 8.30
N ALA A 234 -2.80 9.52 7.85
CA ALA A 234 -3.55 10.27 6.84
C ALA A 234 -3.57 9.51 5.50
N GLY A 235 -2.46 8.87 5.11
CA GLY A 235 -2.39 8.00 3.93
C GLY A 235 -3.35 6.80 4.03
N PHE A 236 -3.49 6.20 5.20
CA PHE A 236 -4.46 5.12 5.43
C PHE A 236 -5.90 5.62 5.24
N ALA A 237 -6.24 6.76 5.82
CA ALA A 237 -7.57 7.35 5.68
C ALA A 237 -7.86 7.79 4.23
N ALA A 238 -6.87 8.35 3.53
CA ALA A 238 -6.97 8.71 2.11
C ALA A 238 -7.19 7.48 1.23
N ALA A 239 -6.45 6.39 1.46
CA ALA A 239 -6.64 5.14 0.72
C ALA A 239 -8.03 4.53 0.95
N VAL A 240 -8.56 4.63 2.17
CA VAL A 240 -9.94 4.19 2.47
C VAL A 240 -10.97 5.06 1.77
N ALA A 241 -10.79 6.39 1.76
CA ALA A 241 -11.70 7.31 1.09
C ALA A 241 -11.72 7.15 -0.44
N LEU A 242 -10.62 6.66 -1.02
CA LEU A 242 -10.42 6.41 -2.44
C LEU A 242 -10.27 4.90 -2.75
N ALA A 243 -10.97 4.05 -1.99
CA ALA A 243 -10.79 2.59 -2.05
C ALA A 243 -11.08 1.99 -3.44
N ASP A 244 -11.94 2.62 -4.22
CA ASP A 244 -12.23 2.27 -5.60
C ASP A 244 -11.01 2.37 -6.54
N GLN A 245 -10.03 3.21 -6.19
CA GLN A 245 -8.79 3.37 -6.96
C GLN A 245 -7.71 2.33 -6.56
N PHE A 246 -7.77 1.80 -5.33
CA PHE A 246 -6.71 0.99 -4.74
C PHE A 246 -7.06 -0.48 -4.55
N HIS A 247 -8.33 -0.88 -4.72
CA HIS A 247 -8.74 -2.25 -4.47
C HIS A 247 -7.96 -3.25 -5.35
N GLY A 248 -7.70 -4.42 -4.81
CA GLY A 248 -6.93 -5.49 -5.46
C GLY A 248 -5.44 -5.21 -5.63
N GLN A 249 -4.90 -4.15 -5.02
CA GLN A 249 -3.51 -3.73 -5.18
C GLN A 249 -2.79 -3.64 -3.82
N GLU A 250 -1.48 -3.57 -3.88
CA GLU A 250 -0.67 -2.99 -2.81
C GLU A 250 -0.37 -1.54 -3.18
N THR A 251 -0.70 -0.61 -2.30
CA THR A 251 -0.40 0.81 -2.44
C THR A 251 0.54 1.28 -1.33
N ALA A 252 0.90 2.57 -1.33
CA ALA A 252 1.70 3.19 -0.28
C ALA A 252 0.98 4.41 0.31
N SER A 253 1.24 4.73 1.58
CA SER A 253 0.67 5.92 2.21
C SER A 253 0.97 7.19 1.41
N VAL A 254 2.19 7.35 0.91
CA VAL A 254 2.57 8.49 0.07
C VAL A 254 1.73 8.53 -1.22
N GLY A 255 1.56 7.39 -1.91
CA GLY A 255 0.75 7.30 -3.12
C GLY A 255 -0.72 7.67 -2.87
N ALA A 256 -1.29 7.22 -1.75
CA ALA A 256 -2.65 7.57 -1.35
C ALA A 256 -2.80 9.06 -1.03
N LEU A 257 -1.81 9.69 -0.38
CA LEU A 257 -1.78 11.12 -0.10
C LEU A 257 -1.72 11.93 -1.40
N VAL A 258 -0.85 11.56 -2.33
CA VAL A 258 -0.74 12.20 -3.66
C VAL A 258 -2.06 12.08 -4.42
N SER A 259 -2.70 10.91 -4.42
CA SER A 259 -4.01 10.70 -5.06
C SER A 259 -5.11 11.54 -4.40
N ALA A 260 -4.96 11.87 -3.12
CA ALA A 260 -5.84 12.77 -2.39
C ALA A 260 -5.49 14.26 -2.59
N GLY A 261 -4.45 14.59 -3.37
CA GLY A 261 -3.96 15.96 -3.56
C GLY A 261 -3.32 16.55 -2.30
N ILE A 262 -2.74 15.70 -1.44
CA ILE A 262 -2.07 16.11 -0.21
C ILE A 262 -0.56 16.15 -0.48
N GLU A 263 0.02 17.32 -0.37
CA GLU A 263 1.45 17.51 -0.47
C GLU A 263 2.12 17.23 0.88
N LEU A 264 3.18 16.42 0.86
CA LEU A 264 3.99 16.21 2.04
C LEU A 264 4.96 17.38 2.22
N PRO A 265 5.17 17.89 3.46
CA PRO A 265 6.19 18.89 3.71
C PRO A 265 7.57 18.40 3.23
N ALA A 266 8.34 19.28 2.61
CA ALA A 266 9.67 18.98 2.06
C ALA A 266 10.68 18.39 3.08
N ASP A 267 10.41 18.51 4.38
CA ASP A 267 11.26 17.98 5.47
C ASP A 267 11.13 16.47 5.69
N GLY A 268 10.20 15.82 5.04
CA GLY A 268 10.05 14.36 5.01
C GLY A 268 10.85 13.73 3.88
N GLY A 269 12.18 13.92 3.88
CA GLY A 269 13.16 12.98 3.28
C GLY A 269 13.11 12.68 1.80
N THR A 270 12.39 13.41 0.97
CA THR A 270 12.69 13.44 -0.46
C THR A 270 13.74 14.52 -0.67
N SER A 271 15.00 14.12 -0.94
CA SER A 271 15.89 15.04 -1.65
C SER A 271 15.09 15.52 -2.86
N GLN A 272 14.89 16.84 -3.00
CA GLN A 272 14.42 17.38 -4.27
C GLN A 272 15.45 16.90 -5.30
N ALA A 273 15.03 15.94 -6.11
CA ALA A 273 15.84 15.53 -7.25
C ALA A 273 15.93 16.78 -8.14
N THR A 274 17.10 17.38 -8.19
CA THR A 274 17.38 18.48 -9.13
C THR A 274 17.68 17.84 -10.47
N TYR A 275 16.70 17.88 -11.36
CA TYR A 275 16.87 17.44 -12.73
C TYR A 275 17.48 18.59 -13.54
N THR A 276 18.57 18.30 -14.26
CA THR A 276 19.14 19.23 -15.22
C THR A 276 18.29 19.26 -16.51
N ASP A 277 18.49 20.26 -17.36
CA ASP A 277 17.84 20.31 -18.68
C ASP A 277 18.15 19.07 -19.53
N GLU A 278 19.35 18.50 -19.36
CA GLU A 278 19.73 17.25 -20.00
C GLU A 278 18.95 16.05 -19.45
N ASP A 279 18.76 15.99 -18.13
CA ASP A 279 17.93 14.96 -17.50
C ASP A 279 16.48 15.06 -17.99
N CYS A 280 15.91 16.26 -18.05
CA CYS A 280 14.56 16.49 -18.56
C CYS A 280 14.42 16.03 -20.01
N ARG A 281 15.39 16.31 -20.88
CA ARG A 281 15.38 15.84 -22.27
C ARG A 281 15.45 14.32 -22.37
N GLN A 282 16.31 13.68 -21.59
CA GLN A 282 16.43 12.22 -21.58
C GLN A 282 15.15 11.54 -21.02
N ILE A 283 14.56 12.09 -19.97
CA ILE A 283 13.29 11.62 -19.41
C ILE A 283 12.18 11.76 -20.46
N LEU A 284 12.09 12.90 -21.14
CA LEU A 284 11.10 13.16 -22.19
C LEU A 284 11.21 12.15 -23.34
N GLU A 285 12.42 11.94 -23.85
CA GLU A 285 12.68 10.99 -24.95
C GLU A 285 12.30 9.57 -24.52
N MET A 286 12.72 9.16 -23.32
CA MET A 286 12.47 7.82 -22.82
C MET A 286 10.99 7.59 -22.48
N THR A 287 10.30 8.59 -21.92
CA THR A 287 8.86 8.55 -21.65
C THR A 287 8.06 8.33 -22.95
N ARG A 288 8.43 9.02 -24.03
CA ARG A 288 7.81 8.84 -25.36
C ARG A 288 8.03 7.44 -25.91
N LYS A 289 9.23 6.87 -25.75
CA LYS A 289 9.53 5.47 -26.16
C LYS A 289 8.67 4.48 -25.38
N VAL A 290 8.69 4.56 -24.06
CA VAL A 290 7.89 3.67 -23.20
C VAL A 290 6.40 3.78 -23.49
N ARG A 291 5.89 4.99 -23.72
CA ARG A 291 4.50 5.22 -24.12
C ARG A 291 4.15 4.58 -25.47
N ALA A 292 5.00 4.73 -26.46
CA ALA A 292 4.80 4.12 -27.78
C ALA A 292 4.73 2.59 -27.69
N VAL A 293 5.63 1.99 -26.93
CA VAL A 293 5.64 0.53 -26.63
C VAL A 293 4.34 0.10 -25.99
N LEU A 294 3.87 0.82 -24.97
CA LEU A 294 2.64 0.45 -24.26
C LEU A 294 1.40 0.51 -25.17
N VAL A 295 1.33 1.54 -26.02
CA VAL A 295 0.24 1.70 -27.00
C VAL A 295 0.28 0.57 -28.05
N GLU A 296 1.44 0.24 -28.59
CA GLU A 296 1.62 -0.86 -29.56
C GLU A 296 1.23 -2.19 -28.96
N GLN A 297 1.75 -2.50 -27.77
CA GLN A 297 1.49 -3.76 -27.06
C GLN A 297 0.01 -3.94 -26.78
N THR A 298 -0.64 -2.93 -26.21
CA THR A 298 -2.06 -3.00 -25.81
C THR A 298 -3.00 -2.95 -27.02
N GLY A 299 -2.61 -2.28 -28.09
CA GLY A 299 -3.31 -2.32 -29.38
C GLY A 299 -3.38 -3.73 -29.98
N GLY A 300 -2.32 -4.53 -29.78
CA GLY A 300 -2.26 -5.93 -30.17
C GLY A 300 -3.22 -6.84 -29.40
N TRP A 301 -3.58 -6.48 -28.16
CA TRP A 301 -4.51 -7.29 -27.35
C TRP A 301 -5.89 -7.42 -27.96
N LYS A 302 -6.38 -6.38 -28.62
CA LYS A 302 -7.71 -6.37 -29.28
C LYS A 302 -7.88 -7.44 -30.37
N LYS A 303 -6.77 -8.00 -30.86
CA LYS A 303 -6.77 -9.06 -31.88
C LYS A 303 -6.79 -10.48 -31.26
N ARG A 304 -6.75 -10.60 -29.94
CA ARG A 304 -6.72 -11.87 -29.21
C ARG A 304 -8.13 -12.34 -28.82
N SER A 305 -8.25 -13.60 -28.43
CA SER A 305 -9.52 -14.11 -27.89
C SER A 305 -9.92 -13.37 -26.61
N VAL A 306 -11.20 -13.36 -26.26
CA VAL A 306 -11.73 -12.69 -25.06
C VAL A 306 -11.02 -13.21 -23.79
N PHE A 307 -10.74 -14.52 -23.72
CA PHE A 307 -10.05 -15.11 -22.60
C PHE A 307 -8.60 -14.60 -22.48
N GLU A 308 -7.85 -14.56 -23.59
CA GLU A 308 -6.48 -14.02 -23.61
C GLU A 308 -6.45 -12.54 -23.27
N GLN A 309 -7.42 -11.74 -23.78
CA GLN A 309 -7.53 -10.32 -23.42
C GLN A 309 -7.70 -10.13 -21.91
N GLN A 310 -8.61 -10.88 -21.29
CA GLN A 310 -8.83 -10.80 -19.84
C GLN A 310 -7.60 -11.22 -19.05
N TRP A 311 -6.89 -12.25 -19.50
CA TRP A 311 -5.63 -12.67 -18.86
C TRP A 311 -4.53 -11.61 -18.99
N LEU A 312 -4.38 -10.98 -20.17
CA LEU A 312 -3.41 -9.91 -20.40
C LEU A 312 -3.70 -8.68 -19.54
N ILE A 313 -4.97 -8.23 -19.46
CA ILE A 313 -5.38 -7.09 -18.64
C ILE A 313 -5.11 -7.36 -17.16
N ARG A 314 -5.46 -8.54 -16.65
CA ARG A 314 -5.20 -8.94 -15.25
C ARG A 314 -3.70 -9.04 -14.96
N SER A 315 -2.95 -9.66 -15.85
CA SER A 315 -1.49 -9.78 -15.72
C SER A 315 -0.81 -8.42 -15.74
N PHE A 316 -1.25 -7.52 -16.64
CA PHE A 316 -0.74 -6.16 -16.69
C PHE A 316 -1.01 -5.43 -15.37
N LYS A 317 -2.26 -5.38 -14.91
CA LYS A 317 -2.62 -4.74 -13.64
C LYS A 317 -1.83 -5.33 -12.46
N LYS A 318 -1.62 -6.65 -12.44
CA LYS A 318 -0.89 -7.36 -11.38
C LYS A 318 0.58 -6.99 -11.31
N TYR A 319 1.27 -6.97 -12.44
CA TYR A 319 2.74 -6.82 -12.47
C TYR A 319 3.17 -5.37 -12.75
N ALA A 320 2.42 -4.61 -13.53
CA ALA A 320 2.66 -3.19 -13.78
C ALA A 320 2.03 -2.26 -12.71
N GLY A 321 1.27 -2.81 -11.76
CA GLY A 321 0.77 -2.11 -10.58
C GLY A 321 -0.48 -1.25 -10.81
N MET A 322 -0.86 -0.95 -12.05
CA MET A 322 -2.05 -0.16 -12.38
C MET A 322 -2.62 -0.54 -13.75
N THR A 323 -3.79 0.00 -14.10
CA THR A 323 -4.40 -0.25 -15.42
C THR A 323 -3.62 0.42 -16.55
N VAL A 324 -3.88 0.00 -17.79
CA VAL A 324 -3.25 0.60 -18.98
C VAL A 324 -3.58 2.08 -19.09
N GLU A 325 -4.83 2.46 -18.84
CA GLU A 325 -5.30 3.84 -18.90
C GLU A 325 -4.58 4.71 -17.86
N ALA A 326 -4.46 4.22 -16.63
CA ALA A 326 -3.73 4.91 -15.55
C ALA A 326 -2.23 5.06 -15.87
N TRP A 327 -1.63 4.06 -16.55
CA TRP A 327 -0.26 4.16 -17.03
C TRP A 327 -0.09 5.20 -18.13
N LEU A 328 -0.99 5.24 -19.11
CA LEU A 328 -0.96 6.24 -20.18
C LEU A 328 -1.10 7.66 -19.62
N ASP A 329 -2.02 7.88 -18.66
CA ASP A 329 -2.15 9.17 -17.96
C ASP A 329 -0.88 9.55 -17.19
N THR A 330 -0.25 8.58 -16.53
CA THR A 330 1.02 8.80 -15.81
C THR A 330 2.15 9.19 -16.76
N LEU A 331 2.26 8.52 -17.91
CA LEU A 331 3.27 8.86 -18.92
C LEU A 331 2.99 10.21 -19.57
N ASP A 332 1.72 10.59 -19.79
CA ASP A 332 1.34 11.92 -20.29
C ASP A 332 1.72 13.04 -19.30
N ARG A 333 1.57 12.78 -17.98
CA ARG A 333 2.02 13.73 -16.94
C ARG A 333 3.54 13.84 -16.88
N LEU A 334 4.28 12.72 -16.98
CA LEU A 334 5.74 12.72 -17.09
C LEU A 334 6.23 13.48 -18.32
N GLU A 335 5.59 13.26 -19.46
CA GLU A 335 5.94 13.96 -20.69
C GLU A 335 5.78 15.48 -20.56
N LYS A 336 4.66 15.95 -20.00
CA LYS A 336 4.41 17.36 -19.72
C LYS A 336 5.41 17.94 -18.73
N ALA A 337 5.69 17.24 -17.64
CA ALA A 337 6.64 17.67 -16.62
C ALA A 337 8.07 17.77 -17.18
N ALA A 338 8.50 16.83 -18.00
CA ALA A 338 9.80 16.85 -18.64
C ALA A 338 9.92 17.94 -19.71
N ASP A 339 8.85 18.17 -20.50
CA ASP A 339 8.81 19.21 -21.53
C ASP A 339 8.82 20.63 -20.95
N SER A 340 8.25 20.82 -19.75
CA SER A 340 8.29 22.08 -19.01
C SER A 340 9.67 22.38 -18.37
N HIS A 341 10.61 21.45 -18.42
CA HIS A 341 11.91 21.51 -17.74
C HIS A 341 11.80 21.80 -16.23
N SER A 342 10.70 21.38 -15.61
CA SER A 342 10.41 21.60 -14.20
C SER A 342 10.83 20.41 -13.36
N SER A 343 11.89 20.56 -12.57
CA SER A 343 12.31 19.56 -11.59
C SER A 343 11.22 19.28 -10.54
N GLU A 344 10.44 20.31 -10.18
CA GLU A 344 9.35 20.20 -9.21
C GLU A 344 8.19 19.36 -9.77
N ASP A 345 7.79 19.63 -11.02
CA ASP A 345 6.74 18.86 -11.68
C ASP A 345 7.16 17.40 -11.90
N LEU A 346 8.43 17.15 -12.31
CA LEU A 346 8.97 15.79 -12.43
C LEU A 346 9.00 15.05 -11.11
N ALA A 347 9.44 15.69 -10.03
CA ALA A 347 9.42 15.11 -8.70
C ALA A 347 7.98 14.84 -8.19
N GLY A 348 7.01 15.64 -8.65
CA GLY A 348 5.58 15.47 -8.34
C GLY A 348 4.92 14.30 -9.07
N VAL A 349 5.52 13.77 -10.15
CA VAL A 349 4.97 12.60 -10.84
C VAL A 349 5.51 11.31 -10.24
N ASN A 350 4.75 10.73 -9.31
CA ASN A 350 5.08 9.41 -8.77
C ASN A 350 4.80 8.33 -9.83
N ALA A 351 5.83 7.94 -10.57
CA ALA A 351 5.72 6.92 -11.62
C ALA A 351 6.44 5.63 -11.19
N PRO A 352 5.72 4.57 -10.86
CA PRO A 352 6.31 3.28 -10.50
C PRO A 352 6.85 2.52 -11.73
N VAL A 353 7.68 3.20 -12.54
CA VAL A 353 8.16 2.69 -13.85
C VAL A 353 8.90 1.36 -13.72
N LYS A 354 9.49 1.08 -12.55
CA LYS A 354 10.06 -0.26 -12.28
C LYS A 354 9.02 -1.37 -12.39
N ALA A 355 7.78 -1.15 -11.94
CA ALA A 355 6.72 -2.15 -12.05
C ALA A 355 6.35 -2.46 -13.52
N LEU A 356 6.47 -1.49 -14.42
CA LEU A 356 6.31 -1.72 -15.85
C LEU A 356 7.44 -2.59 -16.43
N ALA A 357 8.68 -2.37 -15.99
CA ALA A 357 9.81 -3.23 -16.36
C ALA A 357 9.62 -4.66 -15.81
N ASP A 358 9.14 -4.81 -14.59
CA ASP A 358 8.84 -6.09 -13.96
C ASP A 358 7.72 -6.84 -14.71
N TYR A 359 6.70 -6.13 -15.23
CA TYR A 359 5.69 -6.72 -16.11
C TYR A 359 6.29 -7.24 -17.42
N HIS A 360 7.17 -6.47 -18.08
CA HIS A 360 7.84 -6.94 -19.30
C HIS A 360 8.74 -8.14 -19.02
N GLY A 361 9.45 -8.16 -17.87
CA GLY A 361 10.21 -9.33 -17.43
C GLY A 361 9.33 -10.59 -17.25
N PHE A 362 8.14 -10.42 -16.64
CA PHE A 362 7.15 -11.50 -16.55
C PHE A 362 6.69 -11.98 -17.93
N MET A 363 6.41 -11.08 -18.86
CA MET A 363 6.01 -11.43 -20.24
C MET A 363 7.13 -12.15 -20.99
N TYR A 364 8.39 -11.78 -20.77
CA TYR A 364 9.56 -12.44 -21.32
C TYR A 364 9.66 -13.89 -20.84
N GLU A 365 9.59 -14.12 -19.54
CA GLU A 365 9.67 -15.49 -18.97
C GLU A 365 8.48 -16.35 -19.39
N THR A 366 7.28 -15.78 -19.41
CA THR A 366 6.06 -16.46 -19.85
C THR A 366 6.14 -16.85 -21.34
N GLY A 367 6.64 -15.96 -22.20
CA GLY A 367 6.79 -16.17 -23.64
C GLY A 367 7.68 -17.36 -23.99
N LYS A 368 8.68 -17.66 -23.15
CA LYS A 368 9.55 -18.84 -23.34
C LYS A 368 8.77 -20.16 -23.42
N GLY A 369 7.64 -20.26 -22.67
CA GLY A 369 6.84 -21.49 -22.62
C GLY A 369 5.74 -21.59 -23.67
N PHE A 370 5.26 -20.46 -24.21
CA PHE A 370 4.08 -20.44 -25.09
C PHE A 370 4.40 -20.45 -26.59
N ILE A 371 5.54 -19.89 -27.02
CA ILE A 371 5.91 -19.82 -28.43
C ILE A 371 6.68 -21.10 -28.82
N LYS A 372 6.07 -21.96 -29.63
CA LYS A 372 6.64 -23.26 -29.98
C LYS A 372 7.76 -23.15 -31.03
N ASP A 373 7.61 -22.26 -32.02
CA ASP A 373 8.62 -22.03 -33.03
C ASP A 373 9.87 -21.33 -32.45
N PRO A 374 11.07 -21.90 -32.55
CA PRO A 374 12.29 -21.35 -31.94
C PRO A 374 12.67 -19.98 -32.50
N VAL A 375 12.52 -19.78 -33.81
CA VAL A 375 12.92 -18.55 -34.50
C VAL A 375 11.95 -17.40 -34.17
N GLU A 376 10.66 -17.69 -34.21
CA GLU A 376 9.61 -16.74 -33.82
C GLU A 376 9.70 -16.41 -32.32
N ARG A 377 9.98 -17.41 -31.49
CA ARG A 377 10.20 -17.22 -30.05
C ARG A 377 11.36 -16.28 -29.79
N GLU A 378 12.54 -16.52 -30.38
CA GLU A 378 13.72 -15.67 -30.17
C GLU A 378 13.47 -14.22 -30.59
N LYS A 379 12.82 -14.01 -31.75
CA LYS A 379 12.43 -12.69 -32.23
C LYS A 379 11.49 -11.96 -31.27
N ASN A 380 10.44 -12.62 -30.81
CA ASN A 380 9.47 -12.03 -29.88
C ASN A 380 10.07 -11.76 -28.50
N LEU A 381 10.91 -12.65 -27.99
CA LEU A 381 11.61 -12.45 -26.71
C LEU A 381 12.61 -11.29 -26.77
N ALA A 382 13.29 -11.09 -27.90
CA ALA A 382 14.17 -9.94 -28.10
C ALA A 382 13.39 -8.60 -28.05
N ILE A 383 12.20 -8.53 -28.65
CA ILE A 383 11.32 -7.36 -28.58
C ILE A 383 10.91 -7.07 -27.13
N VAL A 384 10.42 -8.07 -26.40
CA VAL A 384 9.95 -7.89 -25.00
C VAL A 384 11.12 -7.50 -24.08
N ARG A 385 12.33 -8.01 -24.34
CA ARG A 385 13.53 -7.59 -23.59
C ARG A 385 13.88 -6.14 -23.87
N GLY A 386 13.77 -5.67 -25.11
CA GLY A 386 13.94 -4.25 -25.46
C GLY A 386 12.97 -3.35 -24.69
N TRP A 387 11.72 -3.74 -24.57
CA TRP A 387 10.71 -3.01 -23.78
C TRP A 387 11.04 -2.96 -22.28
N GLN A 388 11.55 -4.06 -21.72
CA GLN A 388 12.03 -4.12 -20.34
C GLN A 388 13.19 -3.15 -20.13
N ASP A 389 14.19 -3.17 -21.01
CA ASP A 389 15.38 -2.33 -20.93
C ASP A 389 15.01 -0.84 -20.97
N GLU A 390 14.08 -0.43 -21.85
CA GLU A 390 13.57 0.94 -21.93
C GLU A 390 12.87 1.41 -20.65
N ALA A 391 12.00 0.57 -20.08
CA ALA A 391 11.33 0.87 -18.82
C ALA A 391 12.33 0.94 -17.65
N GLU A 392 13.34 0.08 -17.61
CA GLU A 392 14.40 0.14 -16.60
C GLU A 392 15.26 1.41 -16.74
N GLN A 393 15.55 1.84 -17.96
CA GLN A 393 16.29 3.06 -18.21
C GLN A 393 15.52 4.30 -17.75
N LEU A 394 14.23 4.41 -18.07
CA LEU A 394 13.37 5.48 -17.55
C LEU A 394 13.30 5.44 -16.02
N SER A 395 13.15 4.26 -15.41
CA SER A 395 13.17 4.11 -13.96
C SER A 395 14.47 4.58 -13.31
N ARG A 396 15.61 4.42 -13.98
CA ARG A 396 16.91 4.92 -13.48
C ARG A 396 17.01 6.44 -13.57
N LEU A 397 16.53 7.05 -14.66
CA LEU A 397 16.51 8.49 -14.83
C LEU A 397 15.64 9.20 -13.78
N LEU A 398 14.53 8.59 -13.38
CA LEU A 398 13.61 9.14 -12.38
C LEU A 398 14.07 8.90 -10.92
N LYS A 399 15.19 8.22 -10.68
CA LYS A 399 15.73 7.94 -9.33
C LYS A 399 16.83 8.89 -8.88
N LYS A 400 17.14 9.92 -9.66
CA LYS A 400 18.08 10.97 -9.25
C LYS A 400 17.46 11.84 -8.18
#